data_d00df081d38dd82d1ad9c9f21c35efb7
#
_entry.id   d00df081d38dd82d1ad9c9f21c35efb7
#
_cell.length_a   1.000
_cell.length_b   1.000
_cell.length_c   1.000
_cell.angle_alpha   90.00
_cell.angle_beta   90.00
_cell.angle_gamma   90.00
#
_symmetry.space_group_name_H-M   'P 1'
#
loop_
_entity.id
_entity.type
_entity.pdbx_description
1 polymer ?
#
loop_
_entity_poly.entity_id
_entity_poly.type
_entity_poly.pdbx_seq_one_letter_code
_entity_poly.pdbx_strand_id
1 'polypeptide(L)'
;MNYHKITYPDLENGLGVRITIWVSGCMHQCKGCHNPETWPIQSGKPFTSETIQELCNLLDKYDYLDGVTFSGGDPFHPLNVGTVTRLCKLLKSRYPHKNIWLYTGFTYEWLIRRPIYAQALEYIDVL
;
A
#
# COMPACT_ATOMS: atom_id res chain seq x y z
N MET A 1 9.20 7.60 1.39
CA MET A 1 8.72 6.24 1.70
C MET A 1 9.67 5.21 1.10
N ASN A 2 10.02 4.21 1.86
CA ASN A 2 10.79 3.07 1.37
C ASN A 2 9.88 1.83 1.24
N TYR A 3 10.31 0.87 0.43
CA TYR A 3 9.60 -0.40 0.26
C TYR A 3 10.61 -1.54 0.09
N HIS A 4 10.19 -2.76 0.39
CA HIS A 4 11.04 -3.94 0.28
C HIS A 4 10.93 -4.61 -1.08
N LYS A 5 9.72 -4.77 -1.58
CA LYS A 5 9.45 -5.49 -2.83
C LYS A 5 8.05 -5.15 -3.36
N ILE A 6 7.87 -5.47 -4.63
CA ILE A 6 6.56 -5.50 -5.29
C ILE A 6 6.36 -6.91 -5.80
N THR A 7 5.28 -7.55 -5.40
CA THR A 7 4.97 -8.93 -5.79
C THR A 7 3.73 -9.00 -6.68
N TYR A 8 3.79 -9.80 -7.73
CA TYR A 8 2.69 -10.05 -8.65
C TYR A 8 2.93 -11.35 -9.44
N PRO A 9 1.91 -12.10 -9.82
CA PRO A 9 0.54 -12.02 -9.32
C PRO A 9 0.48 -12.49 -7.88
N ASP A 10 -0.29 -11.79 -7.06
CA ASP A 10 -0.46 -12.11 -5.64
C ASP A 10 -1.91 -12.53 -5.42
N LEU A 11 -2.12 -13.73 -4.88
CA LEU A 11 -3.43 -14.30 -4.59
C LEU A 11 -3.74 -14.35 -3.10
N GLU A 12 -2.79 -13.92 -2.26
CA GLU A 12 -2.88 -14.09 -0.80
C GLU A 12 -3.21 -12.81 -0.04
N ASN A 13 -3.01 -11.65 -0.67
CA ASN A 13 -3.14 -10.34 -0.01
C ASN A 13 -4.36 -9.56 -0.54
N GLY A 14 -5.52 -10.16 -0.44
CA GLY A 14 -6.79 -9.60 -0.87
C GLY A 14 -7.50 -10.53 -1.84
N LEU A 15 -8.69 -10.13 -2.27
CA LEU A 15 -9.48 -10.91 -3.23
C LEU A 15 -9.00 -10.64 -4.65
N GLY A 16 -9.00 -11.69 -5.46
CA GLY A 16 -8.59 -11.62 -6.85
C GLY A 16 -7.08 -11.69 -7.02
N VAL A 17 -6.61 -11.33 -8.22
CA VAL A 17 -5.19 -11.33 -8.58
C VAL A 17 -4.65 -9.91 -8.44
N ARG A 18 -3.59 -9.74 -7.65
CA ARG A 18 -3.17 -8.41 -7.22
C ARG A 18 -1.68 -8.15 -7.42
N ILE A 19 -1.34 -6.86 -7.42
CA ILE A 19 0.03 -6.39 -7.18
C ILE A 19 0.09 -5.96 -5.72
N THR A 20 1.07 -6.44 -4.98
CA THR A 20 1.26 -6.05 -3.57
C THR A 20 2.55 -5.26 -3.43
N ILE A 21 2.43 -4.08 -2.80
CA ILE A 21 3.56 -3.21 -2.47
C ILE A 21 3.85 -3.40 -0.98
N TRP A 22 5.06 -3.85 -0.67
CA TRP A 22 5.52 -4.15 0.69
C TRP A 22 6.34 -2.97 1.21
N VAL A 23 5.67 -2.07 1.95
CA VAL A 23 6.30 -0.83 2.43
C VAL A 23 7.13 -1.05 3.68
N SER A 24 8.04 -0.11 3.95
CA SER A 24 8.87 -0.08 5.15
C SER A 24 8.26 0.86 6.19
N GLY A 25 8.47 0.51 7.47
CA GLY A 25 8.05 1.32 8.60
C GLY A 25 6.80 0.78 9.27
N CYS A 26 6.96 0.31 10.50
CA CYS A 26 5.84 -0.12 11.32
C CYS A 26 6.16 0.11 12.78
N MET A 27 5.31 0.86 13.48
CA MET A 27 5.46 1.17 14.89
C MET A 27 4.74 0.18 15.80
N HIS A 28 3.91 -0.70 15.23
CA HIS A 28 3.04 -1.57 16.02
C HIS A 28 3.79 -2.73 16.67
N GLN A 29 4.84 -3.25 16.00
CA GLN A 29 5.68 -4.34 16.50
C GLN A 29 4.86 -5.52 17.02
N CYS A 30 3.87 -5.96 16.22
CA CYS A 30 2.93 -7.01 16.62
C CYS A 30 3.67 -8.31 16.91
N LYS A 31 3.29 -8.96 18.01
CA LYS A 31 3.79 -10.28 18.34
C LYS A 31 3.38 -11.28 17.26
N GLY A 32 4.33 -12.04 16.72
CA GLY A 32 4.07 -12.98 15.64
C GLY A 32 3.92 -12.34 14.25
N CYS A 33 4.38 -11.09 14.09
CA CYS A 33 4.40 -10.44 12.79
C CYS A 33 5.22 -11.25 11.78
N HIS A 34 4.68 -11.43 10.56
CA HIS A 34 5.35 -12.18 9.49
C HIS A 34 6.46 -11.39 8.79
N ASN A 35 6.50 -10.06 8.97
CA ASN A 35 7.43 -9.18 8.25
C ASN A 35 8.20 -8.23 9.19
N PRO A 36 8.87 -8.74 10.25
CA PRO A 36 9.57 -7.85 11.19
C PRO A 36 10.71 -7.06 10.53
N GLU A 37 11.26 -7.54 9.43
CA GLU A 37 12.29 -6.86 8.65
C GLU A 37 11.80 -5.53 8.06
N THR A 38 10.48 -5.32 7.98
CA THR A 38 9.89 -4.08 7.46
C THR A 38 9.69 -3.01 8.53
N TRP A 39 9.90 -3.31 9.82
CA TRP A 39 9.64 -2.37 10.92
C TRP A 39 10.47 -1.08 10.84
N PRO A 40 11.78 -1.10 10.55
CA PRO A 40 12.53 0.15 10.41
C PRO A 40 12.09 0.93 9.17
N ILE A 41 11.75 2.22 9.37
CA ILE A 41 11.26 3.09 8.28
C ILE A 41 12.30 3.27 7.16
N GLN A 42 13.58 3.21 7.49
CA GLN A 42 14.65 3.36 6.52
C GLN A 42 15.07 2.04 5.87
N SER A 43 14.46 0.91 6.24
CA SER A 43 14.75 -0.37 5.59
C SER A 43 14.23 -0.39 4.15
N GLY A 44 14.74 -1.35 3.35
CA GLY A 44 14.36 -1.46 1.96
C GLY A 44 15.00 -0.40 1.08
N LYS A 45 14.32 -0.03 0.01
CA LYS A 45 14.81 0.94 -0.98
C LYS A 45 13.78 2.06 -1.21
N PRO A 46 14.23 3.26 -1.70
CA PRO A 46 13.32 4.38 -1.92
C PRO A 46 12.23 4.08 -2.95
N PHE A 47 11.02 4.53 -2.64
CA PHE A 47 9.89 4.49 -3.57
C PHE A 47 9.95 5.78 -4.40
N THR A 48 10.36 5.66 -5.66
CA THR A 48 10.62 6.79 -6.54
C THR A 48 9.58 6.90 -7.66
N SER A 49 9.68 7.96 -8.48
CA SER A 49 8.86 8.09 -9.68
C SER A 49 9.06 6.93 -10.65
N GLU A 50 10.27 6.37 -10.70
CA GLU A 50 10.56 5.18 -11.53
C GLU A 50 9.82 3.96 -11.00
N THR A 51 9.70 3.83 -9.68
CA THR A 51 8.91 2.76 -9.07
C THR A 51 7.42 2.89 -9.42
N ILE A 52 6.90 4.11 -9.42
CA ILE A 52 5.51 4.39 -9.84
C ILE A 52 5.33 4.00 -11.31
N GLN A 53 6.29 4.34 -12.17
CA GLN A 53 6.23 4.00 -13.58
C GLN A 53 6.25 2.48 -13.79
N GLU A 54 7.07 1.76 -13.05
CA GLU A 54 7.11 0.30 -13.07
C GLU A 54 5.77 -0.30 -12.69
N LEU A 55 5.15 0.20 -11.61
CA LEU A 55 3.84 -0.23 -11.15
C LEU A 55 2.77 0.00 -12.24
N CYS A 56 2.76 1.18 -12.84
CA CYS A 56 1.81 1.50 -13.92
C CYS A 56 2.04 0.62 -15.15
N ASN A 57 3.28 0.35 -15.50
CA ASN A 57 3.62 -0.53 -16.62
C ASN A 57 3.05 -1.95 -16.40
N LEU A 58 3.13 -2.46 -15.17
CA LEU A 58 2.57 -3.77 -14.83
C LEU A 58 1.04 -3.78 -14.94
N LEU A 59 0.39 -2.72 -14.46
CA LEU A 59 -1.07 -2.59 -14.55
C LEU A 59 -1.55 -2.45 -16.00
N ASP A 60 -0.78 -1.76 -16.83
CA ASP A 60 -1.08 -1.60 -18.25
C ASP A 60 -0.88 -2.92 -19.03
N LYS A 61 0.14 -3.69 -18.65
CA LYS A 61 0.51 -4.92 -19.34
C LYS A 61 -0.40 -6.10 -19.01
N TYR A 62 -0.86 -6.19 -17.76
CA TYR A 62 -1.60 -7.35 -17.26
C TYR A 62 -3.02 -6.96 -16.86
N ASP A 63 -3.96 -7.09 -17.79
CA ASP A 63 -5.38 -6.77 -17.55
C ASP A 63 -6.04 -7.65 -16.48
N TYR A 64 -5.49 -8.84 -16.25
CA TYR A 64 -6.05 -9.78 -15.28
C TYR A 64 -5.83 -9.32 -13.83
N LEU A 65 -5.00 -8.31 -13.59
CA LEU A 65 -4.78 -7.79 -12.24
C LEU A 65 -6.01 -7.01 -11.76
N ASP A 66 -6.63 -7.46 -10.69
CA ASP A 66 -7.85 -6.86 -10.15
C ASP A 66 -7.59 -5.59 -9.36
N GLY A 67 -6.40 -5.44 -8.81
CA GLY A 67 -6.08 -4.27 -8.03
C GLY A 67 -4.70 -4.28 -7.38
N VAL A 68 -4.52 -3.33 -6.47
CA VAL A 68 -3.26 -3.11 -5.76
C VAL A 68 -3.50 -3.25 -4.26
N THR A 69 -2.57 -3.90 -3.57
CA THR A 69 -2.59 -4.05 -2.12
C THR A 69 -1.35 -3.39 -1.53
N PHE A 70 -1.55 -2.61 -0.48
CA PHE A 70 -0.47 -2.07 0.34
C PHE A 70 -0.34 -2.91 1.61
N SER A 71 0.84 -3.43 1.84
CA SER A 71 1.16 -4.30 2.97
C SER A 71 2.61 -4.08 3.42
N GLY A 72 3.20 -5.01 4.14
CA GLY A 72 4.59 -5.01 4.58
C GLY A 72 4.71 -4.58 6.02
N GLY A 73 5.32 -3.40 6.26
CA GLY A 73 5.22 -2.64 7.48
C GLY A 73 3.82 -2.05 7.57
N ASP A 74 3.69 -0.78 7.91
CA ASP A 74 2.37 -0.14 7.90
C ASP A 74 2.33 0.98 6.85
N PRO A 75 1.50 0.83 5.79
CA PRO A 75 1.30 1.90 4.81
C PRO A 75 0.81 3.21 5.44
N PHE A 76 0.17 3.13 6.60
CA PHE A 76 -0.30 4.30 7.35
C PHE A 76 0.66 4.77 8.44
N HIS A 77 1.90 4.27 8.43
CA HIS A 77 2.96 4.93 9.22
C HIS A 77 2.95 6.42 8.91
N PRO A 78 3.10 7.32 9.92
CA PRO A 78 3.00 8.78 9.69
C PRO A 78 3.89 9.31 8.57
N LEU A 79 5.05 8.68 8.33
CA LEU A 79 5.96 9.07 7.26
C LEU A 79 5.59 8.47 5.90
N ASN A 80 4.64 7.55 5.84
CA ASN A 80 4.19 6.88 4.61
C ASN A 80 2.86 7.41 4.10
N VAL A 81 1.97 7.84 4.99
CA VAL A 81 0.57 8.14 4.64
C VAL A 81 0.44 9.16 3.51
N GLY A 82 1.30 10.18 3.47
CA GLY A 82 1.27 11.19 2.41
C GLY A 82 1.54 10.61 1.03
N THR A 83 2.59 9.79 0.92
CA THR A 83 2.96 9.12 -0.34
C THR A 83 1.89 8.12 -0.76
N VAL A 84 1.40 7.32 0.18
CA VAL A 84 0.34 6.32 -0.08
C VAL A 84 -0.92 7.01 -0.60
N THR A 85 -1.33 8.12 0.03
CA THR A 85 -2.52 8.88 -0.40
C THR A 85 -2.37 9.38 -1.83
N ARG A 86 -1.22 9.98 -2.16
CA ARG A 86 -0.97 10.47 -3.52
C ARG A 86 -0.97 9.34 -4.54
N LEU A 87 -0.38 8.21 -4.19
CA LEU A 87 -0.34 7.04 -5.07
C LEU A 87 -1.73 6.46 -5.28
N CYS A 88 -2.53 6.32 -4.23
CA CYS A 88 -3.92 5.84 -4.33
C CYS A 88 -4.76 6.76 -5.22
N LYS A 89 -4.61 8.08 -5.07
CA LYS A 89 -5.30 9.05 -5.90
C LYS A 89 -4.93 8.88 -7.38
N LEU A 90 -3.65 8.72 -7.68
CA LEU A 90 -3.16 8.49 -9.05
C LEU A 90 -3.71 7.18 -9.62
N LEU A 91 -3.69 6.10 -8.85
CA LEU A 91 -4.18 4.80 -9.28
C LEU A 91 -5.68 4.82 -9.56
N LYS A 92 -6.47 5.47 -8.72
CA LYS A 92 -7.93 5.61 -8.93
C LYS A 92 -8.24 6.46 -10.16
N SER A 93 -7.43 7.47 -10.44
CA SER A 93 -7.59 8.32 -11.62
C SER A 93 -7.27 7.56 -12.91
N ARG A 94 -6.17 6.81 -12.94
CA ARG A 94 -5.72 6.09 -14.14
C ARG A 94 -6.40 4.72 -14.33
N TYR A 95 -6.76 4.06 -13.23
CA TYR A 95 -7.30 2.70 -13.25
C TYR A 95 -8.56 2.61 -12.38
N PRO A 96 -9.65 3.30 -12.78
CA PRO A 96 -10.86 3.39 -11.94
C PRO A 96 -11.53 2.04 -11.67
N HIS A 97 -11.25 1.01 -12.47
CA HIS A 97 -11.81 -0.33 -12.28
C HIS A 97 -10.93 -1.23 -11.42
N LYS A 98 -9.73 -0.79 -11.05
CA LYS A 98 -8.84 -1.54 -10.16
C LYS A 98 -9.10 -1.11 -8.73
N ASN A 99 -9.28 -2.07 -7.84
CA ASN A 99 -9.53 -1.74 -6.43
C ASN A 99 -8.23 -1.65 -5.63
N ILE A 100 -8.29 -0.96 -4.49
CA ILE A 100 -7.16 -0.76 -3.61
C ILE A 100 -7.49 -1.35 -2.25
N TRP A 101 -6.64 -2.27 -1.78
CA TRP A 101 -6.68 -2.87 -0.45
C TRP A 101 -5.48 -2.35 0.34
N LEU A 102 -5.67 -2.15 1.64
CA LEU A 102 -4.60 -1.67 2.51
C LEU A 102 -4.71 -2.34 3.87
N TYR A 103 -3.60 -2.93 4.31
CA TYR A 103 -3.48 -3.51 5.65
C TYR A 103 -2.79 -2.52 6.58
N THR A 104 -3.40 -2.25 7.72
CA THR A 104 -2.86 -1.35 8.74
C THR A 104 -3.11 -1.89 10.13
N GLY A 105 -2.23 -1.56 11.08
CA GLY A 105 -2.43 -1.86 12.49
C GLY A 105 -3.31 -0.86 13.22
N PHE A 106 -3.65 0.28 12.60
CA PHE A 106 -4.56 1.27 13.19
C PHE A 106 -6.00 0.83 13.03
N THR A 107 -6.86 1.19 14.00
CA THR A 107 -8.29 0.93 13.89
C THR A 107 -8.95 1.95 12.97
N TYR A 108 -10.08 1.56 12.36
CA TYR A 108 -10.86 2.47 11.52
C TYR A 108 -11.31 3.70 12.31
N GLU A 109 -11.76 3.50 13.54
CA GLU A 109 -12.22 4.57 14.43
C GLU A 109 -11.10 5.59 14.72
N TRP A 110 -9.87 5.12 14.89
CA TRP A 110 -8.71 6.00 15.08
C TRP A 110 -8.41 6.82 13.82
N LEU A 111 -8.48 6.18 12.66
CA LEU A 111 -8.15 6.79 11.37
C LEU A 111 -9.14 7.88 10.97
N ILE A 112 -10.46 7.62 11.11
CA ILE A 112 -11.49 8.57 10.65
C ILE A 112 -11.52 9.87 11.44
N ARG A 113 -10.95 9.89 12.64
CA ARG A 113 -10.86 11.07 13.50
C ARG A 113 -9.72 12.01 13.12
N ARG A 114 -8.85 11.61 12.20
CA ARG A 114 -7.66 12.37 11.80
C ARG A 114 -7.74 12.74 10.33
N PRO A 115 -7.79 14.03 9.98
CA PRO A 115 -8.09 14.48 8.61
C PRO A 115 -7.18 13.87 7.54
N ILE A 116 -5.87 13.73 7.82
CA ILE A 116 -4.93 13.19 6.83
C ILE A 116 -5.24 11.72 6.50
N TYR A 117 -5.65 10.94 7.48
CA TYR A 117 -6.02 9.53 7.28
C TYR A 117 -7.43 9.41 6.71
N ALA A 118 -8.37 10.22 7.20
CA ALA A 118 -9.72 10.23 6.67
C ALA A 118 -9.72 10.54 5.17
N GLN A 119 -8.87 11.47 4.73
CA GLN A 119 -8.70 11.79 3.31
C GLN A 119 -8.15 10.60 2.52
N ALA A 120 -7.15 9.90 3.08
CA ALA A 120 -6.59 8.71 2.45
C ALA A 120 -7.63 7.61 2.25
N LEU A 121 -8.51 7.42 3.22
CA LEU A 121 -9.55 6.39 3.18
C LEU A 121 -10.53 6.57 2.01
N GLU A 122 -10.68 7.79 1.48
CA GLU A 122 -11.55 8.04 0.33
C GLU A 122 -11.11 7.28 -0.92
N TYR A 123 -9.82 6.93 -1.03
CA TYR A 123 -9.25 6.25 -2.19
C TYR A 123 -9.04 4.74 -1.96
N ILE A 124 -9.37 4.24 -0.78
CA ILE A 124 -9.14 2.84 -0.42
C ILE A 124 -10.47 2.11 -0.40
N ASP A 125 -10.55 1.01 -1.12
CA ASP A 125 -11.78 0.23 -1.24
C ASP A 125 -11.98 -0.74 -0.07
N VAL A 126 -10.89 -1.35 0.42
CA VAL A 126 -10.92 -2.30 1.53
C VAL A 126 -9.75 -2.05 2.47
N LEU A 127 -10.06 -1.93 3.74
CA LEU A 127 -9.08 -1.68 4.80
C LEU A 127 -8.86 -2.93 5.67
#